data_04025da6126f95fa590ba0619e247fbc
#
_entry.id   04025da6126f95fa590ba0619e247fbc
#
_cell.length_a   1.000
_cell.length_b   1.000
_cell.length_c   1.000
_cell.angle_alpha   90.00
_cell.angle_beta   90.00
_cell.angle_gamma   90.00
#
_symmetry.space_group_name_H-M   'P 1'
#
loop_
_entity.id
_entity.type
_entity.pdbx_description
1 polymer ?
#
loop_
_entity_poly.entity_id
_entity_poly.type
_entity_poly.pdbx_seq_one_letter_code
_entity_poly.pdbx_strand_id
1 'polypeptide(L)'
;MTVTRAQVIALPKAELHLHIEGTLEPELAFELAARNGVMLSYQDVEALRGAYSFSDLGSFLGLYYECMAVLRTAEDFADLASAYLARARADGLTRVEMFFDPQVHLSRGVPLTEVIGGLRTAADRSAAAGGPHVGLIACFLRDRGPDDAAKTLEELAPHAGQLLAVGLDSAEVGYPPADFARVFDAARGLGLHTVAHAGEEGPPDYVWQAIDLLGVERVDHGIRSVEDPALLRRLAADRTPLTVCPLSNVRLRCVPAIAEHPLPRLLDAGVTVTINSDDPAYFGGYAADNYLALASGLGLDLPTLAALAANSLTASFR
;
A
#
# COMPACT_ATOMS: atom_id res chain seq x y z
N MET A 1 -0.07 26.47 16.15
CA MET A 1 1.24 25.88 16.57
C MET A 1 1.63 24.86 15.51
N THR A 2 2.88 24.84 15.08
CA THR A 2 3.37 23.88 14.09
C THR A 2 3.40 22.48 14.69
N VAL A 3 2.81 21.50 14.02
CA VAL A 3 2.87 20.08 14.43
C VAL A 3 4.30 19.57 14.27
N THR A 4 4.81 18.87 15.29
CA THR A 4 6.17 18.34 15.30
C THR A 4 6.17 16.83 15.00
N ARG A 5 7.31 16.30 14.50
CA ARG A 5 7.48 14.87 14.27
C ARG A 5 7.25 14.04 15.55
N ALA A 6 7.74 14.52 16.69
CA ALA A 6 7.55 13.84 17.97
C ALA A 6 6.06 13.70 18.35
N GLN A 7 5.25 14.72 18.07
CA GLN A 7 3.80 14.64 18.29
C GLN A 7 3.13 13.63 17.36
N VAL A 8 3.53 13.58 16.07
CA VAL A 8 3.01 12.59 15.10
C VAL A 8 3.39 11.17 15.50
N ILE A 9 4.66 10.94 15.90
CA ILE A 9 5.13 9.63 16.37
C ILE A 9 4.36 9.16 17.60
N ALA A 10 4.02 10.08 18.51
CA ALA A 10 3.28 9.75 19.73
C ALA A 10 1.80 9.38 19.49
N LEU A 11 1.23 9.64 18.31
CA LEU A 11 -0.13 9.21 17.97
C LEU A 11 -0.16 7.69 17.75
N PRO A 12 -0.97 6.92 18.50
CA PRO A 12 -1.21 5.51 18.17
C PRO A 12 -1.88 5.39 16.80
N LYS A 13 -1.28 4.65 15.90
CA LYS A 13 -1.77 4.53 14.52
C LYS A 13 -1.39 3.20 13.88
N ALA A 14 -2.11 2.84 12.83
CA ALA A 14 -1.80 1.74 11.95
C ALA A 14 -1.44 2.26 10.55
N GLU A 15 -0.72 1.47 9.79
CA GLU A 15 -0.53 1.66 8.35
C GLU A 15 -1.23 0.53 7.62
N LEU A 16 -2.18 0.86 6.74
CA LEU A 16 -3.11 -0.07 6.12
C LEU A 16 -2.94 -0.16 4.60
N HIS A 17 -2.01 0.62 4.06
CA HIS A 17 -1.70 0.70 2.65
C HIS A 17 -0.19 0.93 2.49
N LEU A 18 0.53 -0.16 2.35
CA LEU A 18 1.96 -0.20 2.15
C LEU A 18 2.32 -1.39 1.28
N HIS A 19 2.95 -1.16 0.16
CA HIS A 19 3.57 -2.20 -0.65
C HIS A 19 4.95 -2.52 -0.06
N ILE A 20 5.17 -3.79 0.33
CA ILE A 20 6.43 -4.14 0.98
C ILE A 20 7.60 -3.98 0.01
N GLU A 21 7.42 -4.29 -1.25
CA GLU A 21 8.42 -4.10 -2.29
C GLU A 21 8.74 -2.61 -2.49
N GLY A 22 7.78 -1.73 -2.21
CA GLY A 22 7.93 -0.28 -2.22
C GLY A 22 8.74 0.29 -1.06
N THR A 23 9.15 -0.56 -0.14
CA THR A 23 10.07 -0.20 0.96
C THR A 23 11.54 -0.52 0.64
N LEU A 24 11.82 -1.05 -0.56
CA LEU A 24 13.15 -1.44 -0.99
C LEU A 24 14.02 -0.20 -1.26
N GLU A 25 14.78 0.19 -0.24
CA GLU A 25 15.75 1.29 -0.35
C GLU A 25 16.90 0.92 -1.29
N PRO A 26 17.49 1.89 -2.01
CA PRO A 26 18.57 1.62 -2.97
C PRO A 26 19.76 0.86 -2.38
N GLU A 27 20.12 1.14 -1.12
CA GLU A 27 21.21 0.45 -0.43
C GLU A 27 20.92 -1.05 -0.31
N LEU A 28 19.73 -1.41 0.16
CA LEU A 28 19.31 -2.80 0.30
C LEU A 28 19.17 -3.46 -1.07
N ALA A 29 18.68 -2.74 -2.08
CA ALA A 29 18.57 -3.27 -3.45
C ALA A 29 19.94 -3.70 -3.98
N PHE A 30 21.00 -2.89 -3.78
CA PHE A 30 22.37 -3.24 -4.20
C PHE A 30 22.96 -4.37 -3.36
N GLU A 31 22.67 -4.43 -2.06
CA GLU A 31 23.11 -5.53 -1.19
C GLU A 31 22.50 -6.86 -1.66
N LEU A 32 21.18 -6.90 -1.88
CA LEU A 32 20.48 -8.10 -2.36
C LEU A 32 20.88 -8.44 -3.79
N ALA A 33 21.11 -7.47 -4.66
CA ALA A 33 21.62 -7.68 -6.01
C ALA A 33 22.97 -8.41 -6.00
N ALA A 34 23.90 -7.97 -5.14
CA ALA A 34 25.20 -8.62 -4.96
C ALA A 34 25.06 -10.04 -4.39
N ARG A 35 24.20 -10.25 -3.39
CA ARG A 35 23.90 -11.55 -2.78
C ARG A 35 23.38 -12.56 -3.80
N ASN A 36 22.46 -12.12 -4.66
CA ASN A 36 21.73 -12.98 -5.58
C ASN A 36 22.30 -13.01 -7.01
N GLY A 37 23.42 -12.32 -7.26
CA GLY A 37 24.05 -12.24 -8.57
C GLY A 37 23.15 -11.57 -9.63
N VAL A 38 22.30 -10.64 -9.21
CA VAL A 38 21.41 -9.85 -10.08
C VAL A 38 22.13 -8.58 -10.50
N MET A 39 22.13 -8.26 -11.79
CA MET A 39 22.62 -6.97 -12.26
C MET A 39 21.47 -5.97 -12.33
N LEU A 40 21.61 -4.83 -11.62
CA LEU A 40 20.74 -3.69 -11.76
C LEU A 40 21.22 -2.82 -12.92
N SER A 41 20.32 -2.11 -13.59
CA SER A 41 20.63 -1.20 -14.70
C SER A 41 21.38 0.07 -14.26
N TYR A 42 21.60 0.24 -12.95
CA TYR A 42 22.23 1.41 -12.34
C TYR A 42 23.63 1.07 -11.82
N GLN A 43 24.57 2.04 -11.95
CA GLN A 43 25.97 1.82 -11.59
C GLN A 43 26.19 1.74 -10.07
N ASP A 44 25.42 2.50 -9.31
CA ASP A 44 25.53 2.61 -7.86
C ASP A 44 24.21 3.09 -7.23
N VAL A 45 24.21 3.15 -5.89
CA VAL A 45 23.08 3.58 -5.06
C VAL A 45 22.58 4.97 -5.43
N GLU A 46 23.49 5.91 -5.71
CA GLU A 46 23.13 7.30 -6.02
C GLU A 46 22.50 7.41 -7.40
N ALA A 47 22.97 6.63 -8.38
CA ALA A 47 22.36 6.55 -9.70
C ALA A 47 20.92 6.00 -9.63
N LEU A 48 20.70 4.95 -8.82
CA LEU A 48 19.35 4.40 -8.60
C LEU A 48 18.46 5.42 -7.86
N ARG A 49 18.97 6.06 -6.81
CA ARG A 49 18.23 7.10 -6.07
C ARG A 49 17.84 8.27 -6.97
N GLY A 50 18.74 8.67 -7.88
CA GLY A 50 18.49 9.72 -8.88
C GLY A 50 17.40 9.37 -9.89
N ALA A 51 17.17 8.07 -10.13
CA ALA A 51 16.13 7.59 -11.02
C ALA A 51 14.71 7.63 -10.40
N TYR A 52 14.59 7.86 -9.07
CA TYR A 52 13.30 7.99 -8.39
C TYR A 52 12.61 9.33 -8.72
N SER A 53 12.38 9.55 -10.01
CA SER A 53 11.70 10.74 -10.55
C SER A 53 10.71 10.31 -11.61
N PHE A 54 9.44 10.28 -11.24
CA PHE A 54 8.36 9.71 -12.04
C PHE A 54 7.52 10.80 -12.70
N SER A 55 7.02 10.51 -13.91
CA SER A 55 6.07 11.36 -14.63
C SER A 55 4.61 10.93 -14.40
N ASP A 56 4.40 9.67 -14.06
CA ASP A 56 3.12 8.99 -13.92
C ASP A 56 3.33 7.61 -13.26
N LEU A 57 2.22 6.92 -12.98
CA LEU A 57 2.22 5.56 -12.42
C LEU A 57 3.01 4.57 -13.30
N GLY A 58 2.86 4.63 -14.63
CA GLY A 58 3.54 3.71 -15.54
C GLY A 58 5.07 3.80 -15.48
N SER A 59 5.62 5.01 -15.38
CA SER A 59 7.07 5.23 -15.24
C SER A 59 7.61 4.73 -13.91
N PHE A 60 6.81 4.80 -12.83
CA PHE A 60 7.11 4.22 -11.53
C PHE A 60 7.14 2.69 -11.60
N LEU A 61 6.06 2.06 -12.10
CA LEU A 61 5.94 0.61 -12.15
C LEU A 61 7.09 -0.06 -12.93
N GLY A 62 7.61 0.59 -13.99
CA GLY A 62 8.75 0.07 -14.74
C GLY A 62 10.00 -0.09 -13.86
N LEU A 63 10.36 0.92 -13.08
CA LEU A 63 11.49 0.87 -12.15
C LEU A 63 11.23 -0.06 -10.97
N TYR A 64 10.02 0.00 -10.42
CA TYR A 64 9.57 -0.81 -9.30
C TYR A 64 9.73 -2.31 -9.59
N TYR A 65 9.18 -2.79 -10.70
CA TYR A 65 9.31 -4.19 -11.08
C TYR A 65 10.74 -4.61 -11.43
N GLU A 66 11.58 -3.70 -11.95
CA GLU A 66 13.00 -3.98 -12.16
C GLU A 66 13.70 -4.23 -10.82
N CYS A 67 13.50 -3.35 -9.85
CA CYS A 67 14.13 -3.46 -8.53
C CYS A 67 13.70 -4.74 -7.79
N MET A 68 12.45 -5.16 -7.92
CA MET A 68 11.95 -6.41 -7.30
C MET A 68 12.72 -7.67 -7.76
N ALA A 69 13.49 -7.62 -8.85
CA ALA A 69 14.26 -8.75 -9.35
C ALA A 69 15.34 -9.24 -8.37
N VAL A 70 15.75 -8.40 -7.41
CA VAL A 70 16.74 -8.77 -6.38
C VAL A 70 16.17 -9.67 -5.28
N LEU A 71 14.83 -9.72 -5.11
CA LEU A 71 14.14 -10.52 -4.12
C LEU A 71 13.95 -11.96 -4.63
N ARG A 72 14.67 -12.92 -4.05
CA ARG A 72 14.76 -14.30 -4.55
C ARG A 72 14.45 -15.36 -3.49
N THR A 73 14.84 -15.13 -2.24
CA THR A 73 14.79 -16.09 -1.15
C THR A 73 13.99 -15.56 0.03
N ALA A 74 13.54 -16.46 0.91
CA ALA A 74 12.86 -16.07 2.14
C ALA A 74 13.71 -15.11 2.99
N GLU A 75 15.04 -15.22 2.95
CA GLU A 75 15.95 -14.32 3.67
C GLU A 75 15.85 -12.89 3.10
N ASP A 76 15.79 -12.73 1.76
CA ASP A 76 15.66 -11.41 1.14
C ASP A 76 14.35 -10.71 1.53
N PHE A 77 13.24 -11.45 1.53
CA PHE A 77 11.95 -10.93 1.98
C PHE A 77 11.92 -10.63 3.48
N ALA A 78 12.62 -11.45 4.28
CA ALA A 78 12.74 -11.19 5.72
C ALA A 78 13.59 -9.95 6.00
N ASP A 79 14.68 -9.73 5.27
CA ASP A 79 15.54 -8.55 5.40
C ASP A 79 14.77 -7.28 4.99
N LEU A 80 14.07 -7.31 3.84
CA LEU A 80 13.24 -6.22 3.36
C LEU A 80 12.18 -5.82 4.40
N ALA A 81 11.39 -6.79 4.85
CA ALA A 81 10.33 -6.52 5.82
C ALA A 81 10.88 -6.12 7.18
N SER A 82 12.03 -6.66 7.63
CA SER A 82 12.66 -6.26 8.88
C SER A 82 13.16 -4.82 8.83
N ALA A 83 13.75 -4.39 7.72
CA ALA A 83 14.20 -3.01 7.52
C ALA A 83 13.01 -2.03 7.61
N TYR A 84 11.91 -2.34 6.93
CA TYR A 84 10.70 -1.53 7.00
C TYR A 84 10.11 -1.53 8.44
N LEU A 85 9.95 -2.69 9.09
CA LEU A 85 9.33 -2.79 10.41
C LEU A 85 10.11 -2.05 11.49
N ALA A 86 11.44 -1.94 11.35
CA ALA A 86 12.25 -1.07 12.21
C ALA A 86 11.84 0.42 12.07
N ARG A 87 11.60 0.89 10.85
CA ARG A 87 11.12 2.26 10.59
C ARG A 87 9.68 2.45 11.07
N ALA A 88 8.80 1.50 10.80
CA ALA A 88 7.41 1.49 11.27
C ALA A 88 7.33 1.66 12.79
N ARG A 89 8.16 0.92 13.52
CA ARG A 89 8.29 1.06 14.99
C ARG A 89 8.78 2.45 15.39
N ALA A 90 9.80 2.99 14.71
CA ALA A 90 10.32 4.34 14.97
C ALA A 90 9.29 5.43 14.70
N ASP A 91 8.40 5.23 13.74
CA ASP A 91 7.26 6.12 13.42
C ASP A 91 6.05 5.94 14.36
N GLY A 92 6.13 5.00 15.32
CA GLY A 92 5.09 4.78 16.33
C GLY A 92 3.89 3.97 15.81
N LEU A 93 4.08 3.19 14.74
CA LEU A 93 3.05 2.27 14.25
C LEU A 93 2.90 1.08 15.21
N THR A 94 1.65 0.70 15.50
CA THR A 94 1.31 -0.45 16.34
C THR A 94 0.80 -1.63 15.53
N ARG A 95 0.37 -1.37 14.28
CA ARG A 95 -0.11 -2.35 13.32
C ARG A 95 0.27 -1.93 11.90
N VAL A 96 0.57 -2.92 11.06
CA VAL A 96 0.83 -2.77 9.63
C VAL A 96 0.03 -3.83 8.88
N GLU A 97 -0.66 -3.45 7.83
CA GLU A 97 -1.27 -4.35 6.86
C GLU A 97 -0.53 -4.17 5.53
N MET A 98 0.28 -5.15 5.21
CA MET A 98 1.37 -5.09 4.25
C MET A 98 0.94 -5.77 2.95
N PHE A 99 0.90 -5.02 1.85
CA PHE A 99 0.68 -5.57 0.51
C PHE A 99 1.95 -6.24 -0.01
N PHE A 100 1.78 -7.25 -0.86
CA PHE A 100 2.84 -7.83 -1.68
C PHE A 100 2.27 -8.36 -3.00
N ASP A 101 3.10 -8.43 -4.05
CA ASP A 101 2.72 -8.75 -5.42
C ASP A 101 3.10 -10.20 -5.81
N PRO A 102 2.29 -11.22 -5.49
CA PRO A 102 2.64 -12.62 -5.74
C PRO A 102 2.94 -12.92 -7.21
N GLN A 103 2.22 -12.31 -8.14
CA GLN A 103 2.36 -12.55 -9.58
C GLN A 103 3.73 -12.16 -10.12
N VAL A 104 4.32 -11.07 -9.59
CA VAL A 104 5.68 -10.64 -9.99
C VAL A 104 6.71 -11.69 -9.60
N HIS A 105 6.62 -12.21 -8.38
CA HIS A 105 7.55 -13.19 -7.85
C HIS A 105 7.38 -14.55 -8.54
N LEU A 106 6.16 -15.04 -8.70
CA LEU A 106 5.84 -16.27 -9.40
C LEU A 106 6.36 -16.25 -10.85
N SER A 107 6.19 -15.15 -11.58
CA SER A 107 6.68 -15.01 -12.95
C SER A 107 8.20 -15.09 -13.09
N ARG A 108 8.93 -14.86 -11.99
CA ARG A 108 10.40 -15.00 -11.89
C ARG A 108 10.83 -16.35 -11.31
N GLY A 109 9.90 -17.26 -11.07
CA GLY A 109 10.16 -18.58 -10.50
C GLY A 109 10.45 -18.56 -8.99
N VAL A 110 10.06 -17.50 -8.28
CA VAL A 110 10.15 -17.43 -6.82
C VAL A 110 8.85 -18.00 -6.23
N PRO A 111 8.92 -19.11 -5.48
CA PRO A 111 7.73 -19.73 -4.90
C PRO A 111 7.09 -18.84 -3.82
N LEU A 112 5.78 -18.90 -3.68
CA LEU A 112 5.06 -18.16 -2.60
C LEU A 112 5.52 -18.56 -1.19
N THR A 113 6.02 -19.78 -1.01
CA THR A 113 6.62 -20.22 0.26
C THR A 113 7.84 -19.38 0.66
N GLU A 114 8.65 -18.92 -0.30
CA GLU A 114 9.78 -18.02 -0.03
C GLU A 114 9.25 -16.63 0.34
N VAL A 115 8.32 -16.08 -0.44
CA VAL A 115 7.75 -14.75 -0.21
C VAL A 115 7.06 -14.67 1.14
N ILE A 116 6.01 -15.49 1.32
CA ILE A 116 5.19 -15.47 2.55
C ILE A 116 6.01 -15.91 3.76
N GLY A 117 6.88 -16.92 3.60
CA GLY A 117 7.75 -17.41 4.68
C GLY A 117 8.71 -16.34 5.18
N GLY A 118 9.34 -15.58 4.28
CA GLY A 118 10.21 -14.46 4.64
C GLY A 118 9.48 -13.34 5.35
N LEU A 119 8.36 -12.87 4.77
CA LEU A 119 7.53 -11.81 5.36
C LEU A 119 7.00 -12.20 6.74
N ARG A 120 6.51 -13.44 6.92
CA ARG A 120 6.07 -13.96 8.22
C ARG A 120 7.21 -14.03 9.24
N THR A 121 8.40 -14.47 8.81
CA THR A 121 9.57 -14.50 9.67
C THR A 121 9.90 -13.12 10.23
N ALA A 122 9.87 -12.08 9.40
CA ALA A 122 10.10 -10.70 9.86
C ALA A 122 8.97 -10.21 10.77
N ALA A 123 7.71 -10.53 10.46
CA ALA A 123 6.55 -10.21 11.29
C ALA A 123 6.66 -10.80 12.70
N ASP A 124 7.02 -12.08 12.79
CA ASP A 124 7.17 -12.78 14.07
C ASP A 124 8.34 -12.21 14.90
N ARG A 125 9.48 -11.90 14.25
CA ARG A 125 10.62 -11.22 14.89
C ARG A 125 10.23 -9.83 15.41
N SER A 126 9.47 -9.07 14.62
CA SER A 126 8.97 -7.74 15.02
C SER A 126 8.07 -7.83 16.25
N ALA A 127 7.10 -8.74 16.24
CA ALA A 127 6.18 -8.96 17.35
C ALA A 127 6.95 -9.38 18.63
N ALA A 128 7.91 -10.30 18.52
CA ALA A 128 8.74 -10.73 19.64
C ALA A 128 9.59 -9.58 20.23
N ALA A 129 9.97 -8.59 19.41
CA ALA A 129 10.70 -7.40 19.83
C ALA A 129 9.78 -6.24 20.31
N GLY A 130 8.46 -6.44 20.40
CA GLY A 130 7.49 -5.41 20.75
C GLY A 130 7.29 -4.36 19.65
N GLY A 131 7.49 -4.73 18.40
CA GLY A 131 7.16 -3.95 17.22
C GLY A 131 5.69 -4.11 16.79
N PRO A 132 5.30 -3.53 15.63
CA PRO A 132 3.93 -3.58 15.16
C PRO A 132 3.47 -5.01 14.83
N HIS A 133 2.18 -5.27 15.01
CA HIS A 133 1.52 -6.46 14.49
C HIS A 133 1.39 -6.35 12.96
N VAL A 134 1.62 -7.46 12.25
CA VAL A 134 1.63 -7.48 10.78
C VAL A 134 0.56 -8.42 10.24
N GLY A 135 -0.28 -7.92 9.35
CA GLY A 135 -1.15 -8.70 8.46
C GLY A 135 -0.62 -8.65 7.02
N LEU A 136 -0.71 -9.75 6.28
CA LEU A 136 -0.28 -9.82 4.89
C LEU A 136 -1.48 -9.74 3.95
N ILE A 137 -1.40 -8.93 2.91
CA ILE A 137 -2.41 -8.76 1.86
C ILE A 137 -1.77 -9.09 0.52
N ALA A 138 -2.29 -10.10 -0.17
CA ALA A 138 -1.79 -10.47 -1.50
C ALA A 138 -2.54 -9.69 -2.57
N CYS A 139 -1.85 -8.85 -3.34
CA CYS A 139 -2.47 -8.03 -4.37
C CYS A 139 -2.45 -8.70 -5.74
N PHE A 140 -3.54 -8.52 -6.49
CA PHE A 140 -3.61 -8.94 -7.89
C PHE A 140 -3.30 -7.76 -8.80
N LEU A 141 -2.33 -7.96 -9.70
CA LEU A 141 -1.96 -6.98 -10.72
C LEU A 141 -3.04 -6.93 -11.79
N ARG A 142 -3.81 -5.85 -11.81
CA ARG A 142 -5.01 -5.73 -12.67
C ARG A 142 -4.68 -5.71 -14.16
N ASP A 143 -3.51 -5.21 -14.54
CA ASP A 143 -3.03 -5.17 -15.92
C ASP A 143 -2.65 -6.54 -16.48
N ARG A 144 -2.52 -7.58 -15.62
CA ARG A 144 -2.36 -8.99 -16.03
C ARG A 144 -3.68 -9.70 -16.28
N GLY A 145 -4.79 -9.09 -15.92
CA GLY A 145 -6.14 -9.57 -16.17
C GLY A 145 -6.66 -10.61 -15.18
N PRO A 146 -7.98 -10.85 -15.22
CA PRO A 146 -8.68 -11.68 -14.22
C PRO A 146 -8.32 -13.17 -14.27
N ASP A 147 -7.93 -13.70 -15.43
CA ASP A 147 -7.52 -15.11 -15.54
C ASP A 147 -6.18 -15.38 -14.84
N ASP A 148 -5.25 -14.43 -14.88
CA ASP A 148 -3.97 -14.53 -14.16
C ASP A 148 -4.19 -14.36 -12.66
N ALA A 149 -5.06 -13.45 -12.25
CA ALA A 149 -5.49 -13.28 -10.87
C ALA A 149 -6.15 -14.56 -10.31
N ALA A 150 -6.99 -15.23 -11.09
CA ALA A 150 -7.63 -16.48 -10.68
C ALA A 150 -6.61 -17.59 -10.45
N LYS A 151 -5.63 -17.77 -11.35
CA LYS A 151 -4.52 -18.73 -11.17
C LYS A 151 -3.69 -18.39 -9.93
N THR A 152 -3.42 -17.10 -9.72
CA THR A 152 -2.68 -16.65 -8.55
C THR A 152 -3.44 -16.95 -7.26
N LEU A 153 -4.77 -16.80 -7.24
CA LEU A 153 -5.59 -17.17 -6.09
C LEU A 153 -5.55 -18.68 -5.81
N GLU A 154 -5.51 -19.53 -6.86
CA GLU A 154 -5.31 -20.99 -6.70
C GLU A 154 -3.98 -21.31 -6.02
N GLU A 155 -2.90 -20.61 -6.41
CA GLU A 155 -1.56 -20.75 -5.77
C GLU A 155 -1.54 -20.20 -4.32
N LEU A 156 -2.34 -19.17 -4.02
CA LEU A 156 -2.46 -18.59 -2.69
C LEU A 156 -3.35 -19.41 -1.74
N ALA A 157 -4.29 -20.20 -2.26
CA ALA A 157 -5.26 -20.92 -1.45
C ALA A 157 -4.65 -21.82 -0.35
N PRO A 158 -3.53 -22.56 -0.59
CA PRO A 158 -2.84 -23.30 0.47
C PRO A 158 -2.28 -22.42 1.59
N HIS A 159 -2.08 -21.13 1.32
CA HIS A 159 -1.51 -20.14 2.23
C HIS A 159 -2.56 -19.23 2.87
N ALA A 160 -3.86 -19.39 2.57
CA ALA A 160 -4.92 -18.48 3.02
C ALA A 160 -4.90 -18.23 4.54
N GLY A 161 -4.60 -19.24 5.35
CA GLY A 161 -4.46 -19.08 6.81
C GLY A 161 -3.27 -18.22 7.27
N GLN A 162 -2.38 -17.80 6.37
CA GLN A 162 -1.26 -16.91 6.64
C GLN A 162 -1.52 -15.49 6.12
N LEU A 163 -2.60 -15.29 5.36
CA LEU A 163 -3.00 -14.03 4.75
C LEU A 163 -4.16 -13.41 5.52
N LEU A 164 -4.24 -12.11 5.50
CA LEU A 164 -5.32 -11.32 6.07
C LEU A 164 -6.38 -10.98 5.00
N ALA A 165 -5.93 -10.63 3.81
CA ALA A 165 -6.76 -10.13 2.74
C ALA A 165 -6.16 -10.42 1.35
N VAL A 166 -6.96 -10.15 0.32
CA VAL A 166 -6.49 -9.91 -1.05
C VAL A 166 -6.75 -8.46 -1.45
N GLY A 167 -5.91 -7.93 -2.34
CA GLY A 167 -6.01 -6.60 -2.92
C GLY A 167 -6.08 -6.61 -4.44
N LEU A 168 -6.35 -5.45 -5.04
CA LEU A 168 -6.25 -5.19 -6.47
C LEU A 168 -5.41 -3.94 -6.67
N ASP A 169 -4.33 -4.00 -7.44
CA ASP A 169 -3.39 -2.90 -7.64
C ASP A 169 -2.85 -2.81 -9.07
N SER A 170 -1.70 -2.15 -9.26
CA SER A 170 -1.07 -1.87 -10.54
C SER A 170 -1.83 -0.84 -11.39
N ALA A 171 -1.55 -0.75 -12.71
CA ALA A 171 -2.08 0.28 -13.60
C ALA A 171 -3.62 0.34 -13.59
N GLU A 172 -4.18 1.43 -13.08
CA GLU A 172 -5.63 1.53 -12.84
C GLU A 172 -6.40 1.80 -14.13
N VAL A 173 -5.92 2.73 -14.94
CA VAL A 173 -6.65 3.22 -16.12
C VAL A 173 -6.74 2.14 -17.20
N GLY A 174 -7.96 1.80 -17.60
CA GLY A 174 -8.23 0.77 -18.61
C GLY A 174 -8.46 -0.65 -18.05
N TYR A 175 -8.29 -0.85 -16.73
CA TYR A 175 -8.46 -2.13 -16.07
C TYR A 175 -9.48 -2.02 -14.91
N PRO A 176 -10.80 -2.02 -15.22
CA PRO A 176 -11.84 -1.74 -14.25
C PRO A 176 -11.96 -2.86 -13.19
N PRO A 177 -12.31 -2.53 -11.94
CA PRO A 177 -12.52 -3.51 -10.88
C PRO A 177 -13.56 -4.59 -11.23
N ALA A 178 -14.58 -4.25 -12.03
CA ALA A 178 -15.65 -5.17 -12.43
C ALA A 178 -15.14 -6.49 -13.02
N ASP A 179 -14.00 -6.48 -13.72
CA ASP A 179 -13.43 -7.66 -14.36
C ASP A 179 -12.98 -8.72 -13.33
N PHE A 180 -12.71 -8.30 -12.08
CA PHE A 180 -12.17 -9.14 -11.01
C PHE A 180 -13.22 -9.67 -10.03
N ALA A 181 -14.52 -9.41 -10.25
CA ALA A 181 -15.59 -9.77 -9.32
C ALA A 181 -15.56 -11.25 -8.92
N ARG A 182 -15.31 -12.17 -9.88
CA ARG A 182 -15.26 -13.62 -9.61
C ARG A 182 -14.09 -14.02 -8.71
N VAL A 183 -12.92 -13.39 -8.90
CA VAL A 183 -11.72 -13.67 -8.10
C VAL A 183 -11.93 -13.21 -6.67
N PHE A 184 -12.52 -12.03 -6.49
CA PHE A 184 -12.84 -11.49 -5.16
C PHE A 184 -13.92 -12.31 -4.45
N ASP A 185 -14.94 -12.80 -5.16
CA ASP A 185 -15.91 -13.75 -4.61
C ASP A 185 -15.24 -15.03 -4.10
N ALA A 186 -14.34 -15.60 -4.90
CA ALA A 186 -13.62 -16.80 -4.52
C ALA A 186 -12.68 -16.55 -3.33
N ALA A 187 -12.01 -15.39 -3.26
CA ALA A 187 -11.15 -15.02 -2.13
C ALA A 187 -11.95 -14.88 -0.81
N ARG A 188 -13.14 -14.26 -0.85
CA ARG A 188 -14.05 -14.24 0.32
C ARG A 188 -14.48 -15.65 0.72
N GLY A 189 -14.67 -16.55 -0.25
CA GLY A 189 -14.95 -17.97 0.01
C GLY A 189 -13.83 -18.69 0.77
N LEU A 190 -12.59 -18.18 0.71
CA LEU A 190 -11.45 -18.66 1.51
C LEU A 190 -11.36 -17.97 2.89
N GLY A 191 -12.28 -17.06 3.22
CA GLY A 191 -12.29 -16.32 4.48
C GLY A 191 -11.35 -15.10 4.50
N LEU A 192 -10.90 -14.64 3.34
CA LEU A 192 -10.02 -13.46 3.21
C LEU A 192 -10.84 -12.17 3.14
N HIS A 193 -10.36 -11.12 3.79
CA HIS A 193 -10.85 -9.76 3.58
C HIS A 193 -10.49 -9.27 2.17
N THR A 194 -11.12 -8.19 1.73
CA THR A 194 -10.93 -7.64 0.38
C THR A 194 -10.71 -6.14 0.40
N VAL A 195 -9.71 -5.67 -0.35
CA VAL A 195 -9.39 -4.25 -0.57
C VAL A 195 -9.09 -4.02 -2.05
N ALA A 196 -9.16 -2.80 -2.55
CA ALA A 196 -8.78 -2.51 -3.93
C ALA A 196 -8.38 -1.04 -4.11
N HIS A 197 -7.33 -0.81 -4.90
CA HIS A 197 -7.02 0.50 -5.44
C HIS A 197 -8.13 0.91 -6.42
N ALA A 198 -8.75 2.03 -6.14
CA ALA A 198 -9.77 2.59 -7.01
C ALA A 198 -9.90 4.11 -6.79
N GLY A 199 -9.97 4.87 -7.88
CA GLY A 199 -10.08 6.32 -7.81
C GLY A 199 -8.80 7.02 -7.37
N GLU A 200 -7.65 6.47 -7.70
CA GLU A 200 -6.37 7.15 -7.69
C GLU A 200 -6.20 7.92 -9.00
N GLU A 201 -6.02 7.22 -10.13
CA GLU A 201 -6.03 7.76 -11.49
C GLU A 201 -7.36 7.49 -12.20
N GLY A 202 -8.01 6.38 -11.90
CA GLY A 202 -9.28 5.95 -12.46
C GLY A 202 -10.47 6.80 -12.00
N PRO A 203 -11.59 6.76 -12.75
CA PRO A 203 -12.76 7.57 -12.44
C PRO A 203 -13.50 7.10 -11.18
N PRO A 204 -14.39 7.93 -10.59
CA PRO A 204 -15.25 7.53 -9.46
C PRO A 204 -16.05 6.24 -9.69
N ASP A 205 -16.36 5.92 -10.93
CA ASP A 205 -17.03 4.66 -11.29
C ASP A 205 -16.25 3.42 -10.87
N TYR A 206 -14.90 3.49 -10.85
CA TYR A 206 -14.09 2.39 -10.37
C TYR A 206 -14.23 2.19 -8.85
N VAL A 207 -14.43 3.25 -8.10
CA VAL A 207 -14.75 3.16 -6.66
C VAL A 207 -16.12 2.52 -6.44
N TRP A 208 -17.14 2.90 -7.24
CA TRP A 208 -18.44 2.23 -7.23
C TRP A 208 -18.32 0.74 -7.52
N GLN A 209 -17.55 0.36 -8.54
CA GLN A 209 -17.32 -1.03 -8.91
C GLN A 209 -16.60 -1.79 -7.80
N ALA A 210 -15.58 -1.20 -7.16
CA ALA A 210 -14.88 -1.82 -6.04
C ALA A 210 -15.82 -2.12 -4.88
N ILE A 211 -16.70 -1.18 -4.51
CA ILE A 211 -17.65 -1.35 -3.42
C ILE A 211 -18.75 -2.35 -3.80
N ASP A 212 -19.41 -2.15 -4.95
CA ASP A 212 -20.65 -2.86 -5.27
C ASP A 212 -20.42 -4.23 -5.94
N LEU A 213 -19.32 -4.40 -6.68
CA LEU A 213 -19.02 -5.63 -7.43
C LEU A 213 -17.92 -6.46 -6.79
N LEU A 214 -16.84 -5.85 -6.29
CA LEU A 214 -15.81 -6.60 -5.56
C LEU A 214 -16.18 -6.81 -4.10
N GLY A 215 -17.08 -5.98 -3.54
CA GLY A 215 -17.47 -6.03 -2.13
C GLY A 215 -16.30 -5.73 -1.20
N VAL A 216 -15.46 -4.76 -1.58
CA VAL A 216 -14.29 -4.38 -0.76
C VAL A 216 -14.72 -3.74 0.55
N GLU A 217 -13.97 -4.03 1.59
CA GLU A 217 -14.18 -3.49 2.93
C GLU A 217 -13.41 -2.16 3.16
N ARG A 218 -12.40 -1.89 2.32
CA ARG A 218 -11.67 -0.63 2.20
C ARG A 218 -11.37 -0.34 0.73
N VAL A 219 -11.34 0.95 0.37
CA VAL A 219 -10.86 1.40 -0.93
C VAL A 219 -9.50 2.05 -0.75
N ASP A 220 -8.53 1.57 -1.51
CA ASP A 220 -7.18 2.12 -1.48
C ASP A 220 -7.13 3.36 -2.36
N HIS A 221 -6.50 4.44 -1.87
CA HIS A 221 -6.56 5.83 -2.33
C HIS A 221 -7.97 6.43 -2.28
N GLY A 222 -8.79 6.24 -3.29
CA GLY A 222 -10.17 6.74 -3.39
C GLY A 222 -10.29 8.26 -3.52
N ILE A 223 -9.20 8.97 -3.83
CA ILE A 223 -9.15 10.45 -3.80
C ILE A 223 -10.06 11.11 -4.82
N ARG A 224 -10.32 10.46 -5.96
CA ARG A 224 -11.23 10.96 -7.00
C ARG A 224 -12.72 10.79 -6.65
N SER A 225 -13.05 10.14 -5.53
CA SER A 225 -14.43 10.10 -5.02
C SER A 225 -15.04 11.50 -4.82
N VAL A 226 -14.20 12.53 -4.62
CA VAL A 226 -14.65 13.93 -4.52
C VAL A 226 -15.32 14.46 -5.79
N GLU A 227 -15.16 13.79 -6.92
CA GLU A 227 -15.77 14.17 -8.21
C GLU A 227 -17.24 13.72 -8.29
N ASP A 228 -17.69 12.79 -7.43
CA ASP A 228 -19.07 12.31 -7.36
C ASP A 228 -19.68 12.51 -5.97
N PRO A 229 -20.59 13.50 -5.81
CA PRO A 229 -21.26 13.74 -4.53
C PRO A 229 -22.14 12.57 -4.03
N ALA A 230 -22.63 11.69 -4.94
CA ALA A 230 -23.40 10.51 -4.54
C ALA A 230 -22.46 9.46 -3.92
N LEU A 231 -21.29 9.28 -4.48
CA LEU A 231 -20.26 8.40 -3.98
C LEU A 231 -19.76 8.85 -2.60
N LEU A 232 -19.51 10.15 -2.41
CA LEU A 232 -19.12 10.69 -1.10
C LEU A 232 -20.18 10.38 -0.03
N ARG A 233 -21.46 10.56 -0.34
CA ARG A 233 -22.55 10.22 0.59
C ARG A 233 -22.60 8.73 0.89
N ARG A 234 -22.37 7.88 -0.09
CA ARG A 234 -22.33 6.42 0.06
C ARG A 234 -21.18 6.01 0.98
N LEU A 235 -19.95 6.47 0.70
CA LEU A 235 -18.75 6.18 1.53
C LEU A 235 -18.92 6.62 2.98
N ALA A 236 -19.48 7.82 3.20
CA ALA A 236 -19.76 8.34 4.54
C ALA A 236 -20.83 7.53 5.29
N ALA A 237 -21.92 7.17 4.60
CA ALA A 237 -23.04 6.40 5.18
C ALA A 237 -22.62 4.99 5.58
N ASP A 238 -21.88 4.30 4.71
CA ASP A 238 -21.40 2.94 4.93
C ASP A 238 -20.15 2.89 5.81
N ARG A 239 -19.52 4.04 6.06
CA ARG A 239 -18.22 4.16 6.74
C ARG A 239 -17.12 3.35 6.07
N THR A 240 -17.18 3.21 4.75
CA THR A 240 -16.12 2.55 3.98
C THR A 240 -14.86 3.40 4.06
N PRO A 241 -13.75 2.88 4.63
CA PRO A 241 -12.54 3.68 4.78
C PRO A 241 -11.82 3.85 3.44
N LEU A 242 -11.22 5.04 3.24
CA LEU A 242 -10.25 5.29 2.20
C LEU A 242 -8.84 5.29 2.80
N THR A 243 -7.91 4.56 2.18
CA THR A 243 -6.50 4.52 2.60
C THR A 243 -5.68 5.48 1.74
N VAL A 244 -5.68 6.75 2.11
CA VAL A 244 -5.07 7.84 1.33
C VAL A 244 -3.56 7.89 1.54
N CYS A 245 -2.81 8.12 0.44
CA CYS A 245 -1.34 8.17 0.40
C CYS A 245 -0.85 9.52 -0.16
N PRO A 246 -0.80 10.58 0.66
CA PRO A 246 -0.63 11.95 0.15
C PRO A 246 0.66 12.21 -0.61
N LEU A 247 1.80 11.68 -0.15
CA LEU A 247 3.08 11.87 -0.84
C LEU A 247 3.13 11.09 -2.16
N SER A 248 2.57 9.87 -2.20
CA SER A 248 2.40 9.08 -3.42
C SER A 248 1.57 9.86 -4.44
N ASN A 249 0.38 10.34 -4.05
CA ASN A 249 -0.53 11.06 -4.94
C ASN A 249 0.12 12.30 -5.59
N VAL A 250 1.02 12.99 -4.85
CA VAL A 250 1.81 14.09 -5.42
C VAL A 250 2.94 13.58 -6.30
N ARG A 251 3.63 12.52 -5.89
CA ARG A 251 4.78 11.99 -6.61
C ARG A 251 4.39 11.41 -7.96
N LEU A 252 3.25 10.74 -8.03
CA LEU A 252 2.65 10.18 -9.24
C LEU A 252 1.81 11.20 -10.05
N ARG A 253 1.74 12.44 -9.55
CA ARG A 253 1.01 13.56 -10.19
C ARG A 253 -0.50 13.36 -10.30
N CYS A 254 -1.07 12.47 -9.50
CA CYS A 254 -2.52 12.40 -9.31
C CYS A 254 -3.05 13.70 -8.69
N VAL A 255 -2.18 14.38 -7.91
CA VAL A 255 -2.42 15.70 -7.32
C VAL A 255 -1.19 16.59 -7.56
N PRO A 256 -1.33 17.87 -7.96
CA PRO A 256 -0.20 18.74 -8.27
C PRO A 256 0.71 19.04 -7.07
N ALA A 257 0.11 19.19 -5.89
CA ALA A 257 0.82 19.48 -4.64
C ALA A 257 -0.04 19.12 -3.42
N ILE A 258 0.58 18.92 -2.27
CA ILE A 258 -0.15 18.66 -1.00
C ILE A 258 -1.20 19.74 -0.71
N ALA A 259 -0.91 21.00 -1.01
CA ALA A 259 -1.85 22.12 -0.80
C ALA A 259 -3.15 22.01 -1.64
N GLU A 260 -3.12 21.21 -2.71
CA GLU A 260 -4.26 20.97 -3.60
C GLU A 260 -4.90 19.58 -3.38
N HIS A 261 -4.42 18.85 -2.39
CA HIS A 261 -4.92 17.50 -2.10
C HIS A 261 -6.39 17.53 -1.69
N PRO A 262 -7.26 16.64 -2.24
CA PRO A 262 -8.70 16.66 -1.98
C PRO A 262 -9.11 16.19 -0.57
N LEU A 263 -8.17 15.81 0.30
CA LEU A 263 -8.42 15.33 1.66
C LEU A 263 -9.41 16.20 2.45
N PRO A 264 -9.31 17.55 2.48
CA PRO A 264 -10.28 18.37 3.22
C PRO A 264 -11.72 18.13 2.76
N ARG A 265 -11.95 17.97 1.45
CA ARG A 265 -13.29 17.70 0.89
C ARG A 265 -13.83 16.32 1.29
N LEU A 266 -12.95 15.31 1.41
CA LEU A 266 -13.32 14.00 1.92
C LEU A 266 -13.74 14.07 3.39
N LEU A 267 -12.96 14.80 4.22
CA LEU A 267 -13.26 14.99 5.63
C LEU A 267 -14.55 15.80 5.85
N ASP A 268 -14.76 16.88 5.10
CA ASP A 268 -15.97 17.70 5.15
C ASP A 268 -17.23 16.90 4.76
N ALA A 269 -17.08 15.92 3.86
CA ALA A 269 -18.16 14.99 3.49
C ALA A 269 -18.39 13.87 4.53
N GLY A 270 -17.58 13.78 5.58
CA GLY A 270 -17.69 12.76 6.63
C GLY A 270 -17.16 11.39 6.24
N VAL A 271 -16.33 11.31 5.20
CA VAL A 271 -15.70 10.06 4.78
C VAL A 271 -14.64 9.64 5.79
N THR A 272 -14.60 8.36 6.12
CA THR A 272 -13.54 7.79 6.96
C THR A 272 -12.24 7.68 6.16
N VAL A 273 -11.20 8.40 6.57
CA VAL A 273 -9.90 8.41 5.89
C VAL A 273 -8.80 7.95 6.84
N THR A 274 -7.86 7.18 6.32
CA THR A 274 -6.59 6.82 6.98
C THR A 274 -5.42 7.33 6.15
N ILE A 275 -4.25 7.55 6.77
CA ILE A 275 -3.07 8.09 6.10
C ILE A 275 -1.99 7.02 6.08
N ASN A 276 -1.40 6.82 4.90
CA ASN A 276 -0.48 5.73 4.62
C ASN A 276 0.67 6.22 3.73
N SER A 277 1.69 5.39 3.52
CA SER A 277 2.89 5.78 2.76
C SER A 277 2.99 5.17 1.37
N ASP A 278 2.25 4.09 1.07
CA ASP A 278 2.28 3.42 -0.23
C ASP A 278 3.63 2.74 -0.53
N ASP A 279 4.48 3.37 -1.33
CA ASP A 279 5.83 2.95 -1.68
C ASP A 279 6.88 3.95 -1.14
N PRO A 280 7.12 3.96 0.18
CA PRO A 280 7.83 5.05 0.85
C PRO A 280 9.27 5.28 0.39
N ALA A 281 9.98 4.23 -0.04
CA ALA A 281 11.35 4.36 -0.54
C ALA A 281 11.38 5.14 -1.87
N TYR A 282 10.34 4.99 -2.70
CA TYR A 282 10.24 5.61 -4.01
C TYR A 282 9.58 6.99 -3.94
N PHE A 283 8.62 7.19 -3.04
CA PHE A 283 7.85 8.43 -2.97
C PHE A 283 8.39 9.44 -1.94
N GLY A 284 9.43 9.06 -1.21
CA GLY A 284 10.22 9.97 -0.40
C GLY A 284 9.65 10.29 0.98
N GLY A 285 8.88 9.35 1.57
CA GLY A 285 8.42 9.51 2.95
C GLY A 285 7.62 8.35 3.49
N TYR A 286 7.92 7.97 4.73
CA TYR A 286 7.21 6.95 5.49
C TYR A 286 5.95 7.50 6.16
N ALA A 287 5.30 6.68 7.01
CA ALA A 287 4.04 7.05 7.64
C ALA A 287 4.07 8.43 8.32
N ALA A 288 5.05 8.70 9.18
CA ALA A 288 5.13 9.98 9.88
C ALA A 288 5.35 11.17 8.94
N ASP A 289 6.06 10.97 7.81
CA ASP A 289 6.30 12.02 6.81
C ASP A 289 5.00 12.42 6.10
N ASN A 290 4.12 11.47 5.80
CA ASN A 290 2.80 11.73 5.23
C ASN A 290 1.93 12.60 6.15
N TYR A 291 1.89 12.27 7.46
CA TYR A 291 1.19 13.12 8.44
C TYR A 291 1.78 14.52 8.52
N LEU A 292 3.11 14.66 8.50
CA LEU A 292 3.79 15.96 8.53
C LEU A 292 3.56 16.77 7.25
N ALA A 293 3.53 16.11 6.09
CA ALA A 293 3.21 16.75 4.81
C ALA A 293 1.81 17.37 4.84
N LEU A 294 0.82 16.64 5.39
CA LEU A 294 -0.54 17.16 5.57
C LEU A 294 -0.61 18.32 6.56
N ALA A 295 0.10 18.22 7.69
CA ALA A 295 0.17 19.31 8.67
C ALA A 295 0.72 20.59 8.07
N SER A 296 1.79 20.49 7.27
CA SER A 296 2.47 21.64 6.66
C SER A 296 1.76 22.15 5.41
N GLY A 297 1.31 21.26 4.53
CA GLY A 297 0.76 21.62 3.22
C GLY A 297 -0.73 22.01 3.27
N LEU A 298 -1.52 21.37 4.13
CA LEU A 298 -2.95 21.66 4.31
C LEU A 298 -3.25 22.44 5.61
N GLY A 299 -2.26 22.66 6.46
CA GLY A 299 -2.45 23.32 7.74
C GLY A 299 -3.26 22.49 8.75
N LEU A 300 -3.27 21.15 8.62
CA LEU A 300 -4.02 20.31 9.54
C LEU A 300 -3.41 20.38 10.95
N ASP A 301 -4.27 20.53 11.93
CA ASP A 301 -3.87 20.57 13.34
C ASP A 301 -3.71 19.17 13.94
N LEU A 302 -3.09 19.10 15.12
CA LEU A 302 -2.84 17.84 15.81
C LEU A 302 -4.13 17.06 16.15
N PRO A 303 -5.24 17.69 16.58
CA PRO A 303 -6.52 16.98 16.78
C PRO A 303 -7.03 16.29 15.51
N THR A 304 -6.97 16.94 14.35
CA THR A 304 -7.36 16.35 13.07
C THR A 304 -6.46 15.16 12.71
N LEU A 305 -5.14 15.30 12.86
CA LEU A 305 -4.20 14.19 12.64
C LEU A 305 -4.43 13.03 13.61
N ALA A 306 -4.78 13.31 14.86
CA ALA A 306 -5.13 12.28 15.84
C ALA A 306 -6.41 11.53 15.46
N ALA A 307 -7.40 12.22 14.89
CA ALA A 307 -8.61 11.56 14.38
C ALA A 307 -8.29 10.63 13.18
N LEU A 308 -7.46 11.08 12.24
CA LEU A 308 -6.99 10.24 11.12
C LEU A 308 -6.21 9.02 11.61
N ALA A 309 -5.35 9.19 12.62
CA ALA A 309 -4.62 8.08 13.26
C ALA A 309 -5.58 7.10 13.95
N ALA A 310 -6.58 7.58 14.67
CA ALA A 310 -7.60 6.73 15.30
C ALA A 310 -8.44 5.97 14.26
N ASN A 311 -8.74 6.59 13.12
CA ASN A 311 -9.41 5.92 12.00
C ASN A 311 -8.60 4.71 11.51
N SER A 312 -7.27 4.82 11.41
CA SER A 312 -6.44 3.70 10.94
C SER A 312 -6.51 2.48 11.87
N LEU A 313 -6.60 2.69 13.18
CA LEU A 313 -6.78 1.60 14.15
C LEU A 313 -8.17 0.97 14.06
N THR A 314 -9.19 1.77 13.77
CA THR A 314 -10.59 1.29 13.65
C THR A 314 -10.81 0.55 12.32
N ALA A 315 -10.20 1.03 11.25
CA ALA A 315 -10.30 0.46 9.90
C ALA A 315 -9.41 -0.76 9.67
N SER A 316 -8.52 -1.10 10.62
CA SER A 316 -7.66 -2.29 10.50
C SER A 316 -8.46 -3.57 10.66
N PHE A 317 -8.16 -4.59 9.86
CA PHE A 317 -8.71 -5.93 9.98
C PHE A 317 -8.20 -6.63 11.26
N ARG A 318 -8.98 -7.57 11.79
CA ARG A 318 -8.66 -8.29 13.04
C ARG A 318 -8.49 -9.77 12.80
#